data_1c56d895de7715ff043300ace982583f
#
_entry.id   1c56d895de7715ff043300ace982583f
#
_cell.length_a   1.000
_cell.length_b   1.000
_cell.length_c   1.000
_cell.angle_alpha   90.00
_cell.angle_beta   90.00
_cell.angle_gamma   90.00
#
_symmetry.space_group_name_H-M   'P 1'
#
loop_
_entity.id
_entity.type
_entity.pdbx_description
1 polymer ?
#
loop_
_entity_poly.entity_id
_entity_poly.type
_entity_poly.pdbx_seq_one_letter_code
_entity_poly.pdbx_strand_id
1 'polypeptide(L)'
;MKKIIDNISSKYTKYKIEKIESGASKRIFYRLKKNNHSVILMDSGKEKSQYNNFIKVHNYLSKINVSIPDIYERNDNRKILLMEDFGNKRFDKIYTNYDFKKIFLTAVQTLVTIQNEIHYKSDYNLKKYNFKIFLSEISE
;
A
#
# COMPACT_ATOMS: atom_id res chain seq x y z
N MET A 1 14.94 -10.95 -10.85
CA MET A 1 13.52 -11.12 -10.54
C MET A 1 13.22 -12.50 -9.92
N LYS A 2 13.54 -13.64 -10.55
CA LYS A 2 13.33 -14.97 -9.91
C LYS A 2 13.86 -15.04 -8.48
N LYS A 3 15.09 -14.58 -8.22
CA LYS A 3 15.68 -14.57 -6.86
C LYS A 3 14.87 -13.81 -5.79
N ILE A 4 14.00 -12.88 -6.16
CA ILE A 4 13.17 -12.14 -5.19
C ILE A 4 12.00 -13.01 -4.75
N ILE A 5 11.40 -13.75 -5.69
CA ILE A 5 10.25 -14.64 -5.42
C ILE A 5 10.68 -15.90 -4.68
N ASP A 6 11.80 -16.48 -5.05
CA ASP A 6 12.37 -17.67 -4.38
C ASP A 6 12.62 -17.42 -2.87
N ASN A 7 12.68 -16.15 -2.49
CA ASN A 7 12.95 -15.72 -1.10
C ASN A 7 11.69 -15.49 -0.25
N ILE A 8 10.51 -15.52 -0.85
CA ILE A 8 9.26 -15.31 -0.12
C ILE A 8 8.53 -16.64 0.02
N SER A 9 8.26 -17.31 -1.11
CA SER A 9 7.59 -18.60 -1.10
C SER A 9 7.76 -19.30 -2.44
N SER A 10 8.09 -20.59 -2.41
CA SER A 10 8.15 -21.45 -3.60
C SER A 10 6.79 -21.51 -4.34
N LYS A 11 5.70 -21.21 -3.65
CA LYS A 11 4.33 -21.17 -4.19
C LYS A 11 4.18 -20.24 -5.39
N TYR A 12 4.93 -19.13 -5.43
CA TYR A 12 4.77 -18.09 -6.45
C TYR A 12 5.80 -18.17 -7.61
N THR A 13 6.67 -19.17 -7.62
CA THR A 13 7.71 -19.31 -8.66
C THR A 13 7.17 -19.49 -10.08
N LYS A 14 5.93 -20.01 -10.21
CA LYS A 14 5.25 -20.24 -11.49
C LYS A 14 4.32 -19.09 -11.90
N TYR A 15 4.36 -17.95 -11.21
CA TYR A 15 3.54 -16.78 -11.54
C TYR A 15 4.24 -15.92 -12.58
N LYS A 16 3.45 -15.35 -13.51
CA LYS A 16 3.92 -14.27 -14.37
C LYS A 16 4.11 -13.02 -13.55
N ILE A 17 5.23 -12.33 -13.73
CA ILE A 17 5.61 -11.14 -12.99
C ILE A 17 5.50 -9.93 -13.89
N GLU A 18 4.71 -8.95 -13.47
CA GLU A 18 4.57 -7.67 -14.14
C GLU A 18 4.97 -6.56 -13.16
N LYS A 19 5.93 -5.70 -13.58
CA LYS A 19 6.26 -4.52 -12.77
C LYS A 19 5.12 -3.52 -12.87
N ILE A 20 4.70 -2.97 -11.73
CA ILE A 20 3.71 -1.91 -11.66
C ILE A 20 4.46 -0.58 -11.62
N GLU A 21 4.04 0.38 -12.46
CA GLU A 21 4.55 1.74 -12.39
C GLU A 21 4.18 2.36 -11.04
N SER A 22 5.17 2.74 -10.28
CA SER A 22 5.03 3.47 -9.03
C SER A 22 5.32 4.95 -9.29
N GLY A 23 4.53 5.85 -8.70
CA GLY A 23 4.80 7.29 -8.73
C GLY A 23 6.09 7.63 -7.96
N ALA A 24 6.09 8.69 -7.16
CA ALA A 24 7.24 9.19 -6.40
C ALA A 24 7.83 8.21 -5.33
N SER A 25 7.23 7.04 -5.13
CA SER A 25 7.72 6.07 -4.16
C SER A 25 8.97 5.33 -4.64
N LYS A 26 9.99 5.25 -3.78
CA LYS A 26 11.19 4.43 -4.02
C LYS A 26 10.94 2.92 -3.89
N ARG A 27 9.76 2.51 -3.39
CA ARG A 27 9.34 1.11 -3.33
C ARG A 27 8.99 0.62 -4.72
N ILE A 28 9.33 -0.62 -5.03
CA ILE A 28 9.01 -1.27 -6.30
C ILE A 28 7.86 -2.24 -6.07
N PHE A 29 6.87 -2.17 -6.93
CA PHE A 29 5.71 -3.06 -6.87
C PHE A 29 5.70 -3.98 -8.08
N TYR A 30 5.37 -5.24 -7.85
CA TYR A 30 5.16 -6.24 -8.89
C TYR A 30 3.82 -6.90 -8.70
N ARG A 31 3.10 -7.14 -9.78
CA ARG A 31 1.94 -8.01 -9.80
C ARG A 31 2.35 -9.39 -10.24
N LEU A 32 2.04 -10.37 -9.42
CA LEU A 32 2.28 -11.78 -9.67
C LEU A 32 0.94 -12.40 -10.08
N LYS A 33 0.85 -12.92 -11.30
CA LYS A 33 -0.40 -13.48 -11.87
C LYS A 33 -0.25 -14.93 -12.25
N LYS A 34 -1.27 -15.72 -11.93
CA LYS A 34 -1.42 -17.10 -12.41
C LYS A 34 -2.92 -17.41 -12.52
N ASN A 35 -3.37 -17.72 -13.73
CA ASN A 35 -4.79 -17.93 -14.03
C ASN A 35 -5.62 -16.71 -13.57
N ASN A 36 -6.66 -16.91 -12.77
CA ASN A 36 -7.53 -15.88 -12.22
C ASN A 36 -7.05 -15.35 -10.85
N HIS A 37 -5.85 -15.75 -10.40
CA HIS A 37 -5.31 -15.33 -9.11
C HIS A 37 -4.17 -14.34 -9.31
N SER A 38 -4.20 -13.25 -8.54
CA SER A 38 -3.10 -12.29 -8.51
C SER A 38 -2.80 -11.81 -7.09
N VAL A 39 -1.54 -11.47 -6.87
CA VAL A 39 -1.04 -10.87 -5.62
C VAL A 39 -0.05 -9.77 -5.94
N ILE A 40 0.09 -8.83 -5.03
CA ILE A 40 1.06 -7.74 -5.13
C ILE A 40 2.28 -8.07 -4.28
N LEU A 41 3.45 -7.98 -4.90
CA LEU A 41 4.73 -8.00 -4.20
C LEU A 41 5.25 -6.57 -4.09
N MET A 42 5.48 -6.10 -2.86
CA MET A 42 6.15 -4.84 -2.57
C MET A 42 7.59 -5.14 -2.14
N ASP A 43 8.55 -4.57 -2.87
CA ASP A 43 9.97 -4.59 -2.53
C ASP A 43 10.39 -3.18 -2.09
N SER A 44 10.74 -3.03 -0.82
CA SER A 44 11.23 -1.77 -0.26
C SER A 44 12.75 -1.63 -0.38
N GLY A 45 13.45 -2.66 -0.86
CA GLY A 45 14.90 -2.64 -1.04
C GLY A 45 15.64 -2.21 0.22
N LYS A 46 16.47 -1.17 0.10
CA LYS A 46 17.23 -0.60 1.21
C LYS A 46 16.44 0.36 2.10
N GLU A 47 15.23 0.73 1.71
CA GLU A 47 14.38 1.72 2.41
C GLU A 47 13.67 1.09 3.63
N LYS A 48 14.48 0.73 4.63
CA LYS A 48 14.02 0.07 5.86
C LYS A 48 12.93 0.87 6.60
N SER A 49 13.06 2.20 6.62
CA SER A 49 12.11 3.09 7.28
C SER A 49 10.73 3.05 6.59
N GLN A 50 10.68 3.05 5.27
CA GLN A 50 9.44 2.99 4.50
C GLN A 50 8.73 1.66 4.68
N TYR A 51 9.47 0.55 4.74
CA TYR A 51 8.91 -0.77 5.04
C TYR A 51 8.25 -0.81 6.43
N ASN A 52 8.98 -0.37 7.45
CA ASN A 52 8.48 -0.39 8.83
C ASN A 52 7.26 0.54 9.00
N ASN A 53 7.30 1.72 8.36
CA ASN A 53 6.16 2.64 8.37
C ASN A 53 4.93 2.02 7.69
N PHE A 54 5.11 1.31 6.56
CA PHE A 54 4.00 0.62 5.89
C PHE A 54 3.35 -0.41 6.83
N ILE A 55 4.14 -1.28 7.46
CA ILE A 55 3.63 -2.27 8.43
C ILE A 55 2.92 -1.58 9.60
N LYS A 56 3.50 -0.50 10.13
CA LYS A 56 2.90 0.24 11.24
C LYS A 56 1.53 0.82 10.86
N VAL A 57 1.45 1.47 9.71
CA VAL A 57 0.19 2.05 9.22
C VAL A 57 -0.82 0.96 8.88
N HIS A 58 -0.39 -0.13 8.25
CA HIS A 58 -1.25 -1.28 7.97
C HIS A 58 -1.86 -1.84 9.25
N ASN A 59 -1.03 -2.14 10.26
CA ASN A 59 -1.50 -2.66 11.56
C ASN A 59 -2.44 -1.69 12.29
N TYR A 60 -2.31 -0.41 12.04
CA TYR A 60 -3.22 0.60 12.55
C TYR A 60 -4.56 0.54 11.81
N LEU A 61 -4.52 0.66 10.49
CA LEU A 61 -5.74 0.71 9.66
C LEU A 61 -6.54 -0.60 9.74
N SER A 62 -5.90 -1.75 9.99
CA SER A 62 -6.59 -3.03 10.19
C SER A 62 -7.46 -3.09 11.44
N LYS A 63 -7.29 -2.16 12.38
CA LYS A 63 -8.07 -2.08 13.63
C LYS A 63 -9.28 -1.14 13.54
N ILE A 64 -9.41 -0.45 12.44
CA ILE A 64 -10.51 0.47 12.17
C ILE A 64 -11.25 0.00 10.93
N ASN A 65 -12.48 0.44 10.75
CA ASN A 65 -13.34 0.00 9.64
C ASN A 65 -12.96 0.65 8.31
N VAL A 66 -11.75 0.37 7.83
CA VAL A 66 -11.22 0.85 6.56
C VAL A 66 -10.71 -0.34 5.75
N SER A 67 -11.12 -0.43 4.48
CA SER A 67 -10.64 -1.49 3.57
C SER A 67 -9.18 -1.25 3.23
N ILE A 68 -8.33 -2.23 3.57
CA ILE A 68 -6.90 -2.25 3.27
C ILE A 68 -6.53 -3.62 2.67
N PRO A 69 -5.45 -3.72 1.88
CA PRO A 69 -5.03 -5.01 1.34
C PRO A 69 -4.50 -5.93 2.45
N ASP A 70 -4.95 -7.17 2.48
CA ASP A 70 -4.40 -8.18 3.39
C ASP A 70 -2.93 -8.45 3.10
N ILE A 71 -2.11 -8.61 4.14
CA ILE A 71 -0.74 -9.06 4.02
C ILE A 71 -0.72 -10.58 4.16
N TYR A 72 -0.39 -11.28 3.07
CA TYR A 72 -0.34 -12.75 3.05
C TYR A 72 0.97 -13.31 3.58
N GLU A 73 2.08 -12.70 3.18
CA GLU A 73 3.43 -13.13 3.57
C GLU A 73 4.36 -11.92 3.71
N ARG A 74 5.37 -12.05 4.58
CA ARG A 74 6.37 -11.00 4.78
C ARG A 74 7.76 -11.58 5.00
N ASN A 75 8.75 -10.91 4.45
CA ASN A 75 10.15 -11.17 4.73
C ASN A 75 10.81 -9.90 5.31
N ASP A 76 10.89 -9.85 6.63
CA ASP A 76 11.38 -8.66 7.35
C ASP A 76 12.88 -8.40 7.12
N ASN A 77 13.66 -9.45 6.84
CA ASN A 77 15.09 -9.30 6.56
C ASN A 77 15.32 -8.61 5.22
N ARG A 78 14.51 -8.94 4.21
CA ARG A 78 14.63 -8.42 2.85
C ARG A 78 13.71 -7.24 2.57
N LYS A 79 12.83 -6.88 3.51
CA LYS A 79 11.86 -5.79 3.37
C LYS A 79 10.89 -5.98 2.22
N ILE A 80 10.38 -7.20 2.10
CA ILE A 80 9.46 -7.63 1.05
C ILE A 80 8.13 -8.05 1.68
N LEU A 81 7.02 -7.67 1.04
CA LEU A 81 5.66 -8.09 1.39
C LEU A 81 4.97 -8.71 0.20
N LEU A 82 4.17 -9.76 0.45
CA LEU A 82 3.12 -10.22 -0.44
C LEU A 82 1.77 -9.81 0.14
N MET A 83 0.95 -9.16 -0.68
CA MET A 83 -0.32 -8.61 -0.24
C MET A 83 -1.41 -8.81 -1.29
N GLU A 84 -2.63 -8.59 -0.88
CA GLU A 84 -3.82 -8.62 -1.72
C GLU A 84 -3.71 -7.67 -2.91
N ASP A 85 -4.22 -8.12 -4.06
CA ASP A 85 -4.31 -7.31 -5.27
C ASP A 85 -5.74 -6.78 -5.46
N PHE A 86 -5.95 -5.50 -5.22
CA PHE A 86 -7.21 -4.80 -5.48
C PHE A 86 -7.50 -4.57 -6.98
N GLY A 87 -6.64 -5.05 -7.86
CA GLY A 87 -6.80 -4.94 -9.31
C GLY A 87 -6.39 -3.58 -9.88
N ASN A 88 -7.01 -3.20 -10.99
CA ASN A 88 -6.62 -2.02 -11.76
C ASN A 88 -7.62 -0.85 -11.65
N LYS A 89 -8.65 -0.98 -10.83
CA LYS A 89 -9.66 0.08 -10.67
C LYS A 89 -9.14 1.21 -9.78
N ARG A 90 -8.10 1.88 -10.24
CA ARG A 90 -7.55 3.05 -9.55
C ARG A 90 -8.48 4.23 -9.71
N PHE A 91 -8.63 5.01 -8.67
CA PHE A 91 -9.49 6.20 -8.63
C PHE A 91 -9.20 7.16 -9.78
N ASP A 92 -7.92 7.46 -10.03
CA ASP A 92 -7.46 8.34 -11.12
C ASP A 92 -7.72 7.81 -12.55
N LYS A 93 -8.12 6.53 -12.67
CA LYS A 93 -8.42 5.89 -13.96
C LYS A 93 -9.91 5.67 -14.19
N ILE A 94 -10.71 5.65 -13.13
CA ILE A 94 -12.13 5.26 -13.23
C ILE A 94 -13.10 6.42 -13.03
N TYR A 95 -12.63 7.60 -12.60
CA TYR A 95 -13.51 8.73 -12.27
C TYR A 95 -14.42 9.20 -13.43
N THR A 96 -13.99 8.98 -14.67
CA THR A 96 -14.80 9.34 -15.86
C THR A 96 -15.96 8.38 -16.14
N ASN A 97 -15.91 7.16 -15.62
CA ASN A 97 -16.87 6.07 -15.88
C ASN A 97 -17.83 5.84 -14.71
N TYR A 98 -17.69 6.56 -13.62
CA TYR A 98 -18.48 6.41 -12.40
C TYR A 98 -18.97 7.77 -11.91
N ASP A 99 -20.00 7.76 -11.07
CA ASP A 99 -20.44 8.97 -10.37
C ASP A 99 -19.32 9.52 -9.49
N PHE A 100 -18.63 10.55 -10.00
CA PHE A 100 -17.51 11.22 -9.34
C PHE A 100 -17.90 11.69 -7.93
N LYS A 101 -19.10 12.24 -7.78
CA LYS A 101 -19.58 12.73 -6.48
C LYS A 101 -19.65 11.60 -5.45
N LYS A 102 -20.17 10.45 -5.83
CA LYS A 102 -20.27 9.27 -4.95
C LYS A 102 -18.87 8.76 -4.55
N ILE A 103 -17.96 8.63 -5.52
CA ILE A 103 -16.59 8.18 -5.27
C ILE A 103 -15.86 9.17 -4.35
N PHE A 104 -15.98 10.47 -4.63
CA PHE A 104 -15.36 11.53 -3.83
C PHE A 104 -15.87 11.54 -2.39
N LEU A 105 -17.19 11.45 -2.21
CA LEU A 105 -17.80 11.37 -0.88
C LEU A 105 -17.31 10.14 -0.10
N THR A 106 -17.20 8.98 -0.75
CA THR A 106 -16.66 7.77 -0.12
C THR A 106 -15.21 7.97 0.35
N ALA A 107 -14.38 8.61 -0.47
CA ALA A 107 -13.00 8.92 -0.10
C ALA A 107 -12.94 9.88 1.10
N VAL A 108 -13.75 10.94 1.10
CA VAL A 108 -13.83 11.88 2.23
C VAL A 108 -14.32 11.18 3.50
N GLN A 109 -15.35 10.35 3.42
CA GLN A 109 -15.84 9.58 4.56
C GLN A 109 -14.76 8.65 5.15
N THR A 110 -13.98 8.00 4.29
CA THR A 110 -12.85 7.17 4.72
C THR A 110 -11.80 8.01 5.47
N LEU A 111 -11.45 9.20 4.96
CA LEU A 111 -10.53 10.10 5.64
C LEU A 111 -11.07 10.56 7.00
N VAL A 112 -12.35 10.90 7.09
CA VAL A 112 -13.00 11.28 8.36
C VAL A 112 -12.96 10.13 9.36
N THR A 113 -13.22 8.90 8.92
CA THR A 113 -13.10 7.71 9.77
C THR A 113 -11.68 7.56 10.31
N ILE A 114 -10.68 7.67 9.45
CA ILE A 114 -9.27 7.60 9.87
C ILE A 114 -8.92 8.69 10.89
N GLN A 115 -9.34 9.93 10.64
CA GLN A 115 -9.06 11.07 11.52
C GLN A 115 -9.71 10.91 12.89
N ASN A 116 -10.97 10.51 12.94
CA ASN A 116 -11.70 10.33 14.19
C ASN A 116 -11.04 9.24 15.05
N GLU A 117 -10.66 8.12 14.47
CA GLU A 117 -9.99 7.05 15.19
C GLU A 117 -8.59 7.42 15.70
N ILE A 118 -7.87 8.28 14.99
CA ILE A 118 -6.55 8.79 15.40
C ILE A 118 -6.67 9.62 16.69
N HIS A 119 -7.71 10.42 16.84
CA HIS A 119 -7.90 11.25 18.03
C HIS A 119 -8.15 10.43 19.31
N TYR A 120 -8.73 9.25 19.19
CA TYR A 120 -9.07 8.41 20.35
C TYR A 120 -7.93 7.50 20.81
N LYS A 121 -6.87 7.30 20.01
CA LYS A 121 -5.78 6.35 20.33
C LYS A 121 -4.43 7.02 20.21
N SER A 122 -4.00 7.69 21.30
CA SER A 122 -2.72 8.40 21.40
C SER A 122 -1.45 7.53 21.22
N ASP A 123 -1.59 6.20 21.17
CA ASP A 123 -0.48 5.25 21.12
C ASP A 123 0.22 5.12 19.77
N TYR A 124 -0.35 5.75 18.72
CA TYR A 124 0.26 5.74 17.40
C TYR A 124 1.18 6.95 17.24
N ASN A 125 2.45 6.75 17.52
CA ASN A 125 3.50 7.76 17.28
C ASN A 125 3.71 7.96 15.75
N LEU A 126 2.69 8.48 15.08
CA LEU A 126 2.76 8.90 13.69
C LEU A 126 3.48 10.25 13.63
N LYS A 127 4.30 10.43 12.59
CA LYS A 127 4.97 11.71 12.36
C LYS A 127 3.91 12.81 12.17
N LYS A 128 3.98 13.85 13.01
CA LYS A 128 3.07 14.99 12.86
C LYS A 128 3.37 15.72 11.56
N TYR A 129 2.33 15.98 10.78
CA TYR A 129 2.40 16.82 9.60
C TYR A 129 2.65 18.27 10.07
N ASN A 130 3.62 18.93 9.49
CA ASN A 130 3.95 20.33 9.84
C ASN A 130 4.28 21.14 8.58
N PHE A 131 4.40 22.44 8.74
CA PHE A 131 4.61 23.36 7.63
C PHE A 131 5.90 23.06 6.83
N LYS A 132 6.96 22.58 7.47
CA LYS A 132 8.21 22.18 6.79
C LYS A 132 7.99 20.99 5.85
N ILE A 133 7.22 20.00 6.28
CA ILE A 133 6.85 18.86 5.44
C ILE A 133 5.99 19.33 4.27
N PHE A 134 4.97 20.17 4.55
CA PHE A 134 4.12 20.76 3.52
C PHE A 134 4.95 21.47 2.43
N LEU A 135 5.88 22.34 2.82
CA LEU A 135 6.75 23.05 1.87
C LEU A 135 7.62 22.11 1.04
N SER A 136 8.14 21.01 1.65
CA SER A 136 8.95 20.05 0.90
C SER A 136 8.14 19.30 -0.16
N GLU A 137 6.85 19.05 0.08
CA GLU A 137 5.97 18.33 -0.85
C GLU A 137 5.50 19.18 -2.04
N ILE A 138 5.36 20.49 -1.86
CA ILE A 138 4.99 21.41 -2.96
C ILE A 138 6.18 21.89 -3.79
N SER A 139 7.41 21.61 -3.35
CA SER A 139 8.65 21.98 -4.07
C SER A 139 9.24 20.85 -4.90
N GLU A 140 8.61 19.68 -4.91
CA GLU A 140 8.92 18.53 -5.79
C GLU A 140 8.07 18.61 -7.09
#